data_70d558717415e7109711956d96b59903
#
_entry.id   70d558717415e7109711956d96b59903
#
_cell.length_a   1.000
_cell.length_b   1.000
_cell.length_c   1.000
_cell.angle_alpha   90.00
_cell.angle_beta   90.00
_cell.angle_gamma   90.00
#
_symmetry.space_group_name_H-M   'P 1'
#
loop_
_entity.id
_entity.type
_entity.pdbx_description
1 polymer ?
#
loop_
_entity_poly.entity_id
_entity_poly.type
_entity_poly.pdbx_seq_one_letter_code
_entity_poly.pdbx_strand_id
1 'polypeptide(L)' 'MPKRLTAINVEVEGLSIQTDAQGTVDGLIANVKVSYGQEKLREEFDLWGELNSTHRTAVISMYDRLNQLLQAEYLGN' A
#
# COMPACT_ATOMS: atom_id res chain seq x y z
N MET A 1 26.47 -1.98 17.18
CA MET A 1 25.16 -1.96 16.55
C MET A 1 24.67 -3.35 16.27
N PRO A 2 23.45 -3.61 16.61
CA PRO A 2 22.94 -4.94 16.34
C PRO A 2 22.94 -5.21 14.86
N LYS A 3 23.37 -6.37 14.51
CA LYS A 3 23.39 -6.78 13.13
C LYS A 3 21.97 -7.11 12.69
N ARG A 4 21.54 -6.47 11.64
CA ARG A 4 20.24 -6.79 11.07
C ARG A 4 20.34 -8.07 10.26
N LEU A 5 19.45 -8.98 10.49
CA LEU A 5 19.39 -10.19 9.69
C LEU A 5 18.94 -9.85 8.30
N THR A 6 19.56 -10.50 7.33
CA THR A 6 19.15 -10.35 5.96
C THR A 6 17.98 -11.27 5.69
N ALA A 7 16.91 -10.70 5.16
CA ALA A 7 15.75 -11.50 4.80
C ALA A 7 16.10 -12.39 3.59
N ILE A 8 15.54 -13.58 3.58
CA ILE A 8 15.73 -14.48 2.45
C ILE A 8 14.56 -14.39 1.47
N ASN A 9 13.44 -13.83 1.90
CA ASN A 9 12.31 -13.62 0.99
C ASN A 9 11.42 -12.52 1.52
N VAL A 10 10.79 -11.80 0.60
CA VAL A 10 9.81 -10.78 0.92
C VAL A 10 8.62 -10.98 0.00
N GLU A 11 7.44 -10.95 0.58
CA GLU A 11 6.21 -11.19 -0.15
C GLU A 11 5.22 -10.07 0.15
N VAL A 12 4.70 -9.42 -0.89
CA VAL A 12 3.69 -8.38 -0.69
C VAL A 12 2.34 -9.06 -0.54
N GLU A 13 1.70 -8.85 0.61
CA GLU A 13 0.39 -9.45 0.88
C GLU A 13 -0.75 -8.51 0.56
N GLY A 14 -0.50 -7.22 0.50
CA GLY A 14 -1.56 -6.28 0.18
C GLY A 14 -1.08 -4.85 0.18
N LEU A 15 -1.92 -3.99 -0.34
CA LEU A 15 -1.68 -2.56 -0.37
C LEU A 15 -2.90 -1.87 0.21
N SER A 16 -2.67 -0.85 1.04
CA SER A 16 -3.74 -0.07 1.64
C SER A 16 -3.57 1.38 1.24
N ILE A 17 -4.58 1.93 0.59
CA ILE A 17 -4.60 3.34 0.22
C ILE A 17 -5.24 4.10 1.37
N GLN A 18 -4.58 5.15 1.82
CA GLN A 18 -5.05 5.96 2.93
C GLN A 18 -5.48 7.31 2.44
N THR A 19 -6.53 7.84 3.07
CA THR A 19 -7.07 9.14 2.70
C THR A 19 -7.19 10.00 3.94
N ASP A 20 -7.17 11.32 3.72
CA ASP A 20 -7.38 12.27 4.80
C ASP A 20 -8.88 12.48 5.03
N ALA A 21 -9.21 13.44 5.89
CA ALA A 21 -10.60 13.72 6.27
C ALA A 21 -11.44 14.19 5.09
N GLN A 22 -10.82 14.75 4.05
CA GLN A 22 -11.53 15.19 2.85
C GLN A 22 -11.60 14.13 1.77
N GLY A 23 -11.05 12.95 2.04
CA GLY A 23 -11.07 11.88 1.05
C GLY A 23 -9.94 11.95 0.04
N THR A 24 -8.96 12.82 0.26
CA THR A 24 -7.80 12.93 -0.63
C THR A 24 -6.76 11.88 -0.24
N VAL A 25 -6.24 11.18 -1.24
CA VAL A 25 -5.22 10.15 -1.00
C VAL A 25 -3.98 10.81 -0.43
N ASP A 26 -3.56 10.36 0.74
CA ASP A 26 -2.36 10.90 1.39
C ASP A 26 -1.42 9.82 1.88
N GLY A 27 -1.67 8.56 1.54
CA GLY A 27 -0.78 7.51 1.96
C GLY A 27 -1.00 6.22 1.20
N LEU A 28 0.01 5.39 1.22
CA LEU A 28 -0.05 4.05 0.64
C LEU A 28 0.87 3.17 1.47
N ILE A 29 0.28 2.14 2.07
CA ILE A 29 1.01 1.24 2.96
C ILE A 29 1.04 -0.14 2.32
N ALA A 30 2.22 -0.71 2.24
CA ALA A 30 2.37 -2.09 1.77
C ALA A 30 2.41 -3.00 2.99
N ASN A 31 1.61 -4.04 2.96
CA ASN A 31 1.63 -5.08 3.98
C ASN A 31 2.47 -6.22 3.43
N VAL A 32 3.57 -6.53 4.11
CA VAL A 32 4.53 -7.48 3.61
C VAL A 32 4.81 -8.57 4.63
N LYS A 33 5.16 -9.71 4.11
CA LYS A 33 5.64 -10.82 4.93
C LYS A 33 7.10 -11.03 4.62
N VAL A 34 7.94 -10.91 5.64
CA VAL A 34 9.38 -11.01 5.48
C VAL A 34 9.85 -12.30 6.14
N SER A 35 10.59 -13.09 5.40
CA SER A 35 11.07 -14.39 5.87
C SER A 35 12.55 -14.30 6.23
N TYR A 36 12.86 -14.71 7.46
CA TYR A 36 14.22 -14.74 7.97
C TYR A 36 14.51 -16.19 8.40
N GLY A 37 14.94 -17.00 7.46
CA GLY A 37 15.11 -18.42 7.76
C GLY A 37 13.77 -19.05 8.03
N GLN A 38 13.56 -19.57 9.25
CA GLN A 38 12.31 -20.20 9.62
C GLN A 38 11.27 -19.25 10.15
N GLU A 39 11.69 -18.02 10.46
CA GLU A 39 10.76 -17.03 10.99
C GLU A 39 10.17 -16.20 9.88
N LYS A 40 8.90 -15.89 10.03
CA LYS A 40 8.18 -15.02 9.11
C LYS A 40 7.49 -13.94 9.91
N LEU A 41 7.75 -12.70 9.54
CA LEU A 41 7.19 -11.55 10.23
C LEU A 41 6.36 -10.74 9.26
N ARG A 42 5.22 -10.25 9.74
CA ARG A 42 4.41 -9.33 8.96
C ARG A 42 4.75 -7.91 9.35
N GLU A 43 5.01 -7.08 8.37
CA GLU A 43 5.40 -5.70 8.61
C GLU A 43 4.66 -4.80 7.66
N GLU A 44 4.59 -3.52 8.05
CA GLU A 44 4.01 -2.49 7.19
C GLU A 44 5.14 -1.60 6.69
N PHE A 45 5.08 -1.27 5.42
CA PHE A 45 6.07 -0.42 4.79
C PHE A 45 5.37 0.80 4.22
N ASP A 46 5.84 2.00 4.60
CA ASP A 46 5.29 3.24 4.08
C ASP A 46 5.82 3.43 2.67
N LEU A 47 5.00 3.06 1.71
CA LEU A 47 5.37 3.14 0.31
C LEU A 47 5.19 4.55 -0.24
N TRP A 48 4.23 5.31 0.30
CA TRP A 48 3.91 6.64 -0.24
C TRP A 48 5.12 7.55 -0.24
N GLY A 49 5.90 7.53 0.83
CA GLY A 49 7.08 8.36 0.94
C GLY A 49 8.18 8.01 -0.06
N GLU A 50 8.14 6.80 -0.61
CA GLU A 50 9.13 6.35 -1.57
C GLU A 50 8.73 6.58 -3.02
N LEU A 51 7.52 7.07 -3.27
CA LEU A 51 7.01 7.26 -4.62
C LEU A 51 7.32 8.66 -5.12
N ASN A 52 7.60 8.77 -6.42
CA ASN A 52 7.72 10.07 -7.04
C ASN A 52 6.33 10.58 -7.43
N SER A 53 6.27 11.80 -8.01
CA SER A 53 4.99 12.42 -8.34
C SER A 53 4.22 11.63 -9.39
N THR A 54 4.93 11.00 -10.32
CA THR A 54 4.27 10.19 -11.35
C THR A 54 3.57 8.99 -10.73
N HIS A 55 4.24 8.31 -9.82
CA HIS A 55 3.65 7.16 -9.14
C HIS A 55 2.48 7.58 -8.26
N ARG A 56 2.62 8.68 -7.54
CA ARG A 56 1.53 9.16 -6.68
C ARG A 56 0.31 9.53 -7.49
N THR A 57 0.51 10.18 -8.63
CA THR A 57 -0.59 10.51 -9.52
C THR A 57 -1.30 9.25 -10.01
N ALA A 58 -0.54 8.20 -10.31
CA ALA A 58 -1.13 6.94 -10.75
C ALA A 58 -1.98 6.31 -9.64
N VAL A 59 -1.51 6.36 -8.39
CA VAL A 59 -2.28 5.82 -7.27
C VAL A 59 -3.58 6.60 -7.10
N ILE A 60 -3.51 7.93 -7.16
CA ILE A 60 -4.70 8.77 -7.04
C ILE A 60 -5.69 8.47 -8.15
N SER A 61 -5.19 8.32 -9.37
CA SER A 61 -6.04 8.02 -10.52
C SER A 61 -6.74 6.67 -10.37
N MET A 62 -6.01 5.65 -9.88
CA MET A 62 -6.62 4.35 -9.64
C MET A 62 -7.67 4.42 -8.54
N TYR A 63 -7.39 5.18 -7.49
CA TYR A 63 -8.34 5.34 -6.40
C TYR A 63 -9.62 6.00 -6.87
N ASP A 64 -9.49 7.06 -7.68
CA ASP A 64 -10.66 7.74 -8.24
C ASP A 64 -11.48 6.79 -9.11
N ARG A 65 -10.81 5.99 -9.92
CA ARG A 65 -11.51 5.04 -10.77
C ARG A 65 -12.23 3.98 -9.97
N LEU A 66 -11.58 3.51 -8.90
CA LEU A 66 -12.21 2.54 -8.01
C LEU A 66 -13.48 3.11 -7.40
N ASN A 67 -13.41 4.37 -6.92
CA ASN A 67 -14.59 5.01 -6.34
C ASN A 67 -15.72 5.11 -7.35
N GLN A 68 -15.40 5.47 -8.59
CA GLN A 68 -16.44 5.55 -9.64
C GLN A 68 -17.09 4.20 -9.87
N LEU A 69 -16.29 3.14 -9.92
CA LEU A 69 -16.83 1.80 -10.15
C LEU A 69 -17.67 1.32 -8.98
N LEU A 70 -17.23 1.62 -7.76
CA LEU A 70 -17.97 1.19 -6.57
C LEU A 70 -19.28 1.94 -6.44
N GLN A 71 -19.30 3.23 -6.76
CA GLN A 71 -20.54 3.99 -6.73
C GLN A 71 -21.53 3.47 -7.75
N ALA A 72 -21.05 3.16 -8.96
CA ALA A 72 -21.93 2.58 -9.97
C ALA A 72 -22.47 1.23 -9.52
N GLU A 73 -21.63 0.41 -8.88
CA GLU A 73 -22.03 -0.94 -8.48
C GLU A 73 -23.01 -0.91 -7.30
N TYR A 74 -22.73 -0.09 -6.30
CA TYR A 74 -23.48 -0.15 -5.05
C TYR A 74 -24.57 0.90 -4.94
N LEU A 75 -24.50 1.97 -5.69
CA LEU A 75 -25.53 3.01 -5.67
C LEU A 75 -26.52 2.90 -6.82
N GLY A 76 -26.34 1.91 -7.67
CA GLY A 76 -27.33 1.59 -8.69
C GLY A 76 -27.37 2.54 -9.87
N ASN A 77 -26.27 3.19 -10.16
CA ASN A 77 -26.24 4.12 -11.30
C ASN A 77 -25.53 3.54 -12.47
#